data_c7907290d9f2e7a2d35fd1a9f1c02d81
#
_entry.id   c7907290d9f2e7a2d35fd1a9f1c02d81
#
_cell.length_a   1.000
_cell.length_b   1.000
_cell.length_c   1.000
_cell.angle_alpha   90.00
_cell.angle_beta   90.00
_cell.angle_gamma   90.00
#
_symmetry.space_group_name_H-M   'P 1'
#
loop_
_entity.id
_entity.type
_entity.pdbx_description
1 polymer ?
#
loop_
_entity_poly.entity_id
_entity_poly.type
_entity_poly.pdbx_seq_one_letter_code
_entity_poly.pdbx_strand_id
1 'polypeptide(L)'
;IYDDVGSINSISFGYYKKLQERGIPCVTFNPFKPLISVVMNNRDHRKIFVVDGYIGFTGGINLADEYINKVKRFGYWKDTGVRIEGEAVWSLTAMFLEMWNYINRSTEDYSRFLPSVYREKEFTSDGFVQPYGDSPLDNENVGENIYLNIINRAKNYVYIFTPYLIIDHEMLICLSNAAKSGVDVRIVTPGVPDKKAVYLLTQSYYEPLLKNGVKIFQYTPGFCLLYTSPSPRDTR
;
A
#
# COMPACT_ATOMS: atom_id res chain seq x y z
N ILE A 1 6.07 7.36 -12.53
CA ILE A 1 6.02 8.29 -11.38
C ILE A 1 6.77 7.64 -10.22
N TYR A 2 7.53 8.40 -9.46
CA TYR A 2 8.06 7.96 -8.16
C TYR A 2 8.03 9.10 -7.14
N ASP A 3 7.91 8.73 -5.86
CA ASP A 3 7.97 9.70 -4.75
C ASP A 3 9.43 10.13 -4.51
N ASP A 4 9.70 11.43 -4.58
CA ASP A 4 11.07 11.96 -4.51
C ASP A 4 11.71 11.71 -3.13
N VAL A 5 11.01 12.04 -2.05
CA VAL A 5 11.51 11.84 -0.68
C VAL A 5 11.55 10.36 -0.30
N GLY A 6 10.55 9.58 -0.73
CA GLY A 6 10.52 8.13 -0.50
C GLY A 6 11.69 7.39 -1.15
N SER A 7 12.24 7.97 -2.21
CA SER A 7 13.32 7.37 -3.00
C SER A 7 14.72 7.99 -2.74
N ILE A 8 14.81 9.03 -1.92
CA ILE A 8 16.04 9.84 -1.76
C ILE A 8 17.27 9.04 -1.30
N ASN A 9 17.06 7.96 -0.56
CA ASN A 9 18.14 7.08 -0.08
C ASN A 9 18.50 5.96 -1.06
N SER A 10 17.73 5.78 -2.12
CA SER A 10 17.84 4.63 -3.03
C SER A 10 18.29 5.02 -4.43
N ILE A 11 17.94 6.23 -4.88
CA ILE A 11 18.27 6.71 -6.22
C ILE A 11 18.86 8.12 -6.17
N SER A 12 19.70 8.46 -7.16
CA SER A 12 20.33 9.79 -7.24
C SER A 12 19.29 10.88 -7.50
N PHE A 13 19.53 12.05 -6.93
CA PHE A 13 18.70 13.23 -7.21
C PHE A 13 18.60 13.48 -8.73
N GLY A 14 17.39 13.78 -9.19
CA GLY A 14 17.13 13.99 -10.62
C GLY A 14 17.15 12.73 -11.48
N TYR A 15 17.02 11.55 -10.90
CA TYR A 15 17.03 10.26 -11.63
C TYR A 15 15.99 10.21 -12.77
N TYR A 16 14.85 10.89 -12.63
CA TYR A 16 13.85 10.99 -13.69
C TYR A 16 14.41 11.51 -15.02
N LYS A 17 15.39 12.43 -14.98
CA LYS A 17 16.03 12.93 -16.20
C LYS A 17 16.78 11.83 -16.95
N LYS A 18 17.48 10.96 -16.22
CA LYS A 18 18.20 9.82 -16.82
C LYS A 18 17.24 8.83 -17.49
N LEU A 19 16.01 8.68 -16.97
CA LEU A 19 14.99 7.87 -17.60
C LEU A 19 14.44 8.54 -18.84
N GLN A 20 14.17 9.84 -18.79
CA GLN A 20 13.71 10.63 -19.92
C GLN A 20 14.73 10.62 -21.08
N GLU A 21 16.02 10.74 -20.79
CA GLU A 21 17.11 10.62 -21.77
C GLU A 21 17.13 9.24 -22.48
N ARG A 22 16.58 8.22 -21.83
CA ARG A 22 16.42 6.87 -22.38
C ARG A 22 15.05 6.64 -23.05
N GLY A 23 14.26 7.69 -23.25
CA GLY A 23 12.94 7.61 -23.87
C GLY A 23 11.82 7.11 -22.95
N ILE A 24 12.08 7.05 -21.63
CA ILE A 24 11.07 6.63 -20.65
C ILE A 24 10.47 7.87 -19.99
N PRO A 25 9.21 8.25 -20.29
CA PRO A 25 8.53 9.35 -19.61
C PRO A 25 8.51 9.11 -18.11
N CYS A 26 9.06 10.03 -17.35
CA CYS A 26 9.17 9.90 -15.90
C CYS A 26 9.02 11.26 -15.21
N VAL A 27 8.30 11.28 -14.10
CA VAL A 27 8.10 12.45 -13.26
C VAL A 27 8.21 12.08 -11.79
N THR A 28 8.52 13.06 -10.95
CA THR A 28 8.57 12.91 -9.50
C THR A 28 7.30 13.45 -8.85
N PHE A 29 6.75 12.70 -7.91
CA PHE A 29 5.70 13.20 -7.05
C PHE A 29 6.31 14.01 -5.91
N ASN A 30 5.75 15.19 -5.67
CA ASN A 30 6.08 16.12 -4.58
C ASN A 30 7.60 16.27 -4.34
N PRO A 31 8.33 16.89 -5.30
CA PRO A 31 9.78 17.02 -5.22
C PRO A 31 10.23 17.71 -3.94
N PHE A 32 11.35 17.27 -3.37
CA PHE A 32 11.94 17.87 -2.19
C PHE A 32 12.30 19.35 -2.44
N LYS A 33 11.66 20.24 -1.68
CA LYS A 33 12.01 21.68 -1.67
C LYS A 33 12.43 22.06 -0.26
N PRO A 34 13.71 22.43 -0.05
CA PRO A 34 14.17 22.92 1.25
C PRO A 34 13.32 24.12 1.68
N LEU A 35 12.97 24.21 2.98
CA LEU A 35 12.26 25.32 3.63
C LEU A 35 10.72 25.44 3.41
N ILE A 36 10.06 24.59 2.65
CA ILE A 36 8.60 24.60 2.52
C ILE A 36 8.05 23.29 3.12
N SER A 37 7.72 23.31 4.41
CA SER A 37 7.52 22.06 5.18
C SER A 37 6.11 21.45 5.16
N VAL A 38 5.05 22.21 4.96
CA VAL A 38 3.67 21.70 5.17
C VAL A 38 3.23 20.73 4.06
N VAL A 39 3.59 21.01 2.81
CA VAL A 39 3.23 20.15 1.66
C VAL A 39 4.11 18.88 1.58
N MET A 40 5.22 18.85 2.29
CA MET A 40 6.20 17.74 2.23
C MET A 40 5.71 16.45 2.91
N ASN A 41 4.67 16.52 3.74
CA ASN A 41 4.12 15.35 4.42
C ASN A 41 3.22 14.50 3.51
N ASN A 42 2.70 15.05 2.42
CA ASN A 42 1.89 14.30 1.47
C ASN A 42 2.81 13.46 0.58
N ARG A 43 2.77 12.15 0.78
CA ARG A 43 3.58 11.16 0.05
C ARG A 43 2.68 10.17 -0.66
N ASP A 44 3.06 9.77 -1.87
CA ASP A 44 2.39 8.69 -2.59
C ASP A 44 3.15 7.37 -2.35
N HIS A 45 2.51 6.46 -1.63
CA HIS A 45 3.08 5.15 -1.31
C HIS A 45 2.46 4.02 -2.14
N ARG A 46 1.53 4.34 -3.05
CA ARG A 46 0.88 3.35 -3.90
C ARG A 46 1.88 2.72 -4.87
N LYS A 47 1.76 1.42 -5.09
CA LYS A 47 2.51 0.67 -6.09
C LYS A 47 1.52 0.26 -7.16
N ILE A 48 1.52 0.98 -8.25
CA ILE A 48 0.63 0.75 -9.39
C ILE A 48 1.50 0.41 -10.60
N PHE A 49 1.32 -0.77 -11.14
CA PHE A 49 1.95 -1.20 -12.38
C PHE A 49 0.87 -1.76 -13.31
N VAL A 50 0.67 -1.11 -14.43
CA VAL A 50 -0.34 -1.47 -15.42
C VAL A 50 0.32 -1.77 -16.76
N VAL A 51 -0.12 -2.83 -17.42
CA VAL A 51 0.32 -3.22 -18.76
C VAL A 51 -0.90 -3.21 -19.66
N ASP A 52 -0.82 -2.39 -20.72
CA ASP A 52 -1.83 -2.28 -21.80
C ASP A 52 -3.27 -2.09 -21.27
N GLY A 53 -3.44 -1.47 -20.11
CA GLY A 53 -4.73 -1.18 -19.52
C GLY A 53 -5.54 -2.39 -19.03
N TYR A 54 -5.12 -3.63 -19.24
CA TYR A 54 -5.89 -4.82 -18.86
C TYR A 54 -5.19 -5.78 -17.90
N ILE A 55 -3.89 -5.63 -17.65
CA ILE A 55 -3.18 -6.33 -16.57
C ILE A 55 -2.69 -5.28 -15.58
N GLY A 56 -3.01 -5.46 -14.30
CA GLY A 56 -2.57 -4.58 -13.23
C GLY A 56 -1.92 -5.34 -12.09
N PHE A 57 -0.96 -4.70 -11.45
CA PHE A 57 -0.31 -5.20 -10.23
C PHE A 57 -0.33 -4.10 -9.18
N THR A 58 -0.59 -4.50 -7.95
CA THR A 58 -0.47 -3.65 -6.77
C THR A 58 -0.02 -4.48 -5.57
N GLY A 59 0.49 -3.83 -4.53
CA GLY A 59 0.96 -4.52 -3.32
C GLY A 59 1.99 -3.71 -2.54
N GLY A 60 2.71 -4.36 -1.64
CA GLY A 60 3.72 -3.73 -0.78
C GLY A 60 5.10 -3.57 -1.41
N ILE A 61 5.38 -4.28 -2.50
CA ILE A 61 6.71 -4.43 -3.10
C ILE A 61 7.17 -3.13 -3.76
N ASN A 62 8.31 -2.58 -3.33
CA ASN A 62 9.04 -1.55 -4.05
C ASN A 62 10.08 -2.16 -5.00
N LEU A 63 10.56 -1.37 -5.95
CA LEU A 63 11.62 -1.78 -6.87
C LEU A 63 12.99 -1.65 -6.20
N ALA A 64 13.32 -2.60 -5.30
CA ALA A 64 14.60 -2.65 -4.64
C ALA A 64 14.98 -4.11 -4.30
N ASP A 65 16.28 -4.35 -4.16
CA ASP A 65 16.88 -5.71 -4.03
C ASP A 65 16.47 -6.43 -2.74
N GLU A 66 16.16 -5.70 -1.67
CA GLU A 66 15.67 -6.28 -0.40
C GLU A 66 14.30 -6.93 -0.54
N TYR A 67 13.39 -6.38 -1.36
CA TYR A 67 12.04 -6.93 -1.54
C TYR A 67 12.02 -8.26 -2.28
N ILE A 68 13.05 -8.54 -3.06
CA ILE A 68 13.22 -9.81 -3.79
C ILE A 68 14.23 -10.75 -3.10
N ASN A 69 14.63 -10.42 -1.87
CA ASN A 69 15.60 -11.19 -1.06
C ASN A 69 17.00 -11.35 -1.68
N LYS A 70 17.37 -10.49 -2.62
CA LYS A 70 18.73 -10.44 -3.16
C LYS A 70 19.70 -9.82 -2.16
N VAL A 71 19.22 -8.91 -1.32
CA VAL A 71 19.93 -8.32 -0.18
C VAL A 71 19.11 -8.60 1.09
N LYS A 72 19.73 -9.25 2.08
CA LYS A 72 19.08 -9.66 3.34
C LYS A 72 19.32 -8.62 4.45
N ARG A 73 18.92 -7.40 4.27
CA ARG A 73 19.11 -6.32 5.24
C ARG A 73 18.31 -6.53 6.54
N PHE A 74 17.09 -7.07 6.42
CA PHE A 74 16.14 -7.27 7.52
C PHE A 74 15.69 -8.74 7.60
N GLY A 75 16.63 -9.68 7.37
CA GLY A 75 16.32 -11.09 7.24
C GLY A 75 15.60 -11.41 5.93
N TYR A 76 14.75 -12.44 5.95
CA TYR A 76 13.94 -12.79 4.78
C TYR A 76 12.74 -11.85 4.68
N TRP A 77 12.63 -11.16 3.56
CA TRP A 77 11.52 -10.26 3.27
C TRP A 77 10.33 -11.04 2.71
N LYS A 78 9.19 -10.95 3.39
CA LYS A 78 7.92 -11.51 2.93
C LYS A 78 6.95 -10.39 2.60
N ASP A 79 6.56 -10.32 1.35
CA ASP A 79 5.58 -9.34 0.85
C ASP A 79 4.47 -10.01 0.06
N THR A 80 3.45 -9.25 -0.31
CA THR A 80 2.33 -9.72 -1.13
C THR A 80 2.04 -8.72 -2.22
N GLY A 81 1.80 -9.25 -3.40
CA GLY A 81 1.28 -8.52 -4.54
C GLY A 81 0.02 -9.18 -5.08
N VAL A 82 -0.84 -8.39 -5.66
CA VAL A 82 -2.04 -8.84 -6.37
C VAL A 82 -1.87 -8.56 -7.84
N ARG A 83 -2.12 -9.57 -8.68
CA ARG A 83 -2.28 -9.43 -10.12
C ARG A 83 -3.75 -9.44 -10.46
N ILE A 84 -4.20 -8.44 -11.19
CA ILE A 84 -5.57 -8.25 -11.64
C ILE A 84 -5.59 -8.30 -13.15
N GLU A 85 -6.57 -8.97 -13.74
CA GLU A 85 -6.85 -8.93 -15.17
C GLU A 85 -8.28 -8.48 -15.42
N GLY A 86 -8.48 -7.69 -16.44
CA GLY A 86 -9.79 -7.28 -16.91
C GLY A 86 -10.18 -5.87 -16.52
N GLU A 87 -11.48 -5.63 -16.48
CA GLU A 87 -12.06 -4.28 -16.33
C GLU A 87 -11.66 -3.58 -15.03
N ALA A 88 -11.46 -4.32 -13.94
CA ALA A 88 -11.05 -3.74 -12.66
C ALA A 88 -9.67 -3.04 -12.72
N VAL A 89 -8.83 -3.36 -13.72
CA VAL A 89 -7.54 -2.69 -13.95
C VAL A 89 -7.74 -1.23 -14.32
N TRP A 90 -8.90 -0.88 -14.86
CA TRP A 90 -9.25 0.50 -15.18
C TRP A 90 -9.13 1.43 -13.97
N SER A 91 -9.55 0.99 -12.78
CA SER A 91 -9.42 1.81 -11.56
C SER A 91 -7.96 2.11 -11.23
N LEU A 92 -7.04 1.15 -11.40
CA LEU A 92 -5.60 1.38 -11.23
C LEU A 92 -5.05 2.34 -12.29
N THR A 93 -5.50 2.17 -13.54
CA THR A 93 -5.11 3.03 -14.67
C THR A 93 -5.56 4.47 -14.43
N ALA A 94 -6.81 4.66 -14.02
CA ALA A 94 -7.37 5.98 -13.72
C ALA A 94 -6.60 6.67 -12.59
N MET A 95 -6.34 5.99 -11.47
CA MET A 95 -5.54 6.52 -10.37
C MET A 95 -4.12 6.95 -10.80
N PHE A 96 -3.49 6.19 -11.72
CA PHE A 96 -2.20 6.58 -12.28
C PHE A 96 -2.32 7.81 -13.17
N LEU A 97 -3.30 7.85 -14.06
CA LEU A 97 -3.50 8.96 -15.00
C LEU A 97 -3.88 10.26 -14.31
N GLU A 98 -4.70 10.20 -13.26
CA GLU A 98 -5.01 11.35 -12.42
C GLU A 98 -3.75 11.97 -11.82
N MET A 99 -2.89 11.15 -11.24
CA MET A 99 -1.62 11.61 -10.68
C MET A 99 -0.68 12.14 -11.77
N TRP A 100 -0.62 11.46 -12.92
CA TRP A 100 0.17 11.88 -14.07
C TRP A 100 -0.27 13.25 -14.57
N ASN A 101 -1.56 13.45 -14.78
CA ASN A 101 -2.13 14.71 -15.24
C ASN A 101 -1.93 15.83 -14.22
N TYR A 102 -2.10 15.52 -12.93
CA TYR A 102 -1.87 16.49 -11.86
C TYR A 102 -0.42 17.00 -11.85
N ILE A 103 0.57 16.10 -11.93
CA ILE A 103 1.99 16.47 -11.88
C ILE A 103 2.40 17.24 -13.15
N ASN A 104 1.99 16.75 -14.33
CA ASN A 104 2.37 17.33 -15.62
C ASN A 104 1.52 18.53 -16.02
N ARG A 105 0.43 18.82 -15.28
CA ARG A 105 -0.59 19.81 -15.67
C ARG A 105 -1.11 19.56 -17.07
N SER A 106 -1.33 18.30 -17.40
CA SER A 106 -1.82 17.80 -18.68
C SER A 106 -3.26 17.27 -18.55
N THR A 107 -3.89 17.03 -19.67
CA THR A 107 -5.22 16.43 -19.78
C THR A 107 -5.15 15.27 -20.75
N GLU A 108 -4.52 14.17 -20.34
CA GLU A 108 -4.48 12.95 -21.14
C GLU A 108 -5.89 12.40 -21.37
N ASP A 109 -6.15 11.95 -22.57
CA ASP A 109 -7.40 11.27 -22.88
C ASP A 109 -7.38 9.85 -22.32
N TYR A 110 -8.15 9.63 -21.28
CA TYR A 110 -8.24 8.36 -20.58
C TYR A 110 -8.80 7.23 -21.45
N SER A 111 -9.61 7.56 -22.46
CA SER A 111 -10.22 6.55 -23.33
C SER A 111 -9.19 5.70 -24.09
N ARG A 112 -8.00 6.27 -24.34
CA ARG A 112 -6.89 5.57 -24.99
C ARG A 112 -6.31 4.41 -24.18
N PHE A 113 -6.59 4.37 -22.86
CA PHE A 113 -6.03 3.40 -21.92
C PHE A 113 -7.08 2.40 -21.42
N LEU A 114 -8.27 2.41 -22.01
CA LEU A 114 -9.32 1.45 -21.67
C LEU A 114 -8.87 0.02 -22.01
N PRO A 115 -9.21 -0.98 -21.17
CA PRO A 115 -8.84 -2.38 -21.42
C PRO A 115 -9.27 -2.88 -22.80
N SER A 116 -10.44 -2.45 -23.29
CA SER A 116 -11.00 -2.82 -24.59
C SER A 116 -10.18 -2.35 -25.79
N VAL A 117 -9.31 -1.34 -25.62
CA VAL A 117 -8.45 -0.83 -26.72
C VAL A 117 -7.37 -1.86 -27.09
N TYR A 118 -6.89 -2.61 -26.11
CA TYR A 118 -5.75 -3.52 -26.28
C TYR A 118 -6.14 -5.00 -26.23
N ARG A 119 -7.42 -5.30 -25.93
CA ARG A 119 -7.89 -6.67 -25.83
C ARG A 119 -9.33 -6.80 -26.30
N GLU A 120 -9.54 -7.59 -27.35
CA GLU A 120 -10.88 -7.89 -27.89
C GLU A 120 -11.62 -8.98 -27.10
N LYS A 121 -10.88 -9.80 -26.33
CA LYS A 121 -11.45 -10.95 -25.62
C LYS A 121 -12.05 -10.51 -24.29
N GLU A 122 -13.32 -10.85 -24.09
CA GLU A 122 -13.98 -10.68 -22.80
C GLU A 122 -13.31 -11.49 -21.68
N PHE A 123 -13.33 -10.93 -20.48
CA PHE A 123 -12.89 -11.61 -19.28
C PHE A 123 -14.07 -12.35 -18.66
N THR A 124 -13.90 -13.63 -18.37
CA THR A 124 -14.85 -14.36 -17.51
C THR A 124 -14.53 -14.06 -16.06
N SER A 125 -15.53 -13.67 -15.29
CA SER A 125 -15.39 -13.38 -13.87
C SER A 125 -16.62 -13.89 -13.12
N ASP A 126 -16.39 -14.39 -11.92
CA ASP A 126 -17.43 -14.82 -10.98
C ASP A 126 -17.54 -13.91 -9.75
N GLY A 127 -16.87 -12.77 -9.76
CA GLY A 127 -16.82 -11.83 -8.64
C GLY A 127 -16.51 -10.40 -9.05
N PHE A 128 -16.37 -9.55 -8.06
CA PHE A 128 -16.04 -8.13 -8.21
C PHE A 128 -14.70 -7.83 -7.59
N VAL A 129 -13.90 -7.00 -8.25
CA VAL A 129 -12.65 -6.42 -7.74
C VAL A 129 -12.75 -4.92 -7.87
N GLN A 130 -12.61 -4.21 -6.75
CA GLN A 130 -12.70 -2.76 -6.71
C GLN A 130 -11.40 -2.18 -6.13
N PRO A 131 -10.40 -1.85 -6.96
CA PRO A 131 -9.28 -1.05 -6.53
C PRO A 131 -9.73 0.34 -6.11
N TYR A 132 -9.23 0.83 -4.98
CA TYR A 132 -9.49 2.18 -4.50
C TYR A 132 -8.21 2.83 -4.01
N GLY A 133 -8.18 4.15 -3.99
CA GLY A 133 -7.15 4.96 -3.35
C GLY A 133 -7.73 5.68 -2.14
N ASP A 134 -6.90 5.90 -1.15
CA ASP A 134 -7.21 6.77 -0.02
C ASP A 134 -6.47 8.10 -0.19
N SER A 135 -7.07 9.20 0.24
CA SER A 135 -6.51 10.54 0.06
C SER A 135 -6.71 11.37 1.33
N PRO A 136 -5.70 12.09 1.81
CA PRO A 136 -5.87 13.00 2.94
C PRO A 136 -6.60 14.30 2.56
N LEU A 137 -7.07 14.43 1.32
CA LEU A 137 -7.62 15.69 0.77
C LEU A 137 -9.14 15.72 0.70
N ASP A 138 -9.81 14.59 0.91
CA ASP A 138 -11.26 14.46 0.70
C ASP A 138 -12.10 14.33 1.98
N ASN A 139 -11.50 14.39 3.17
CA ASN A 139 -12.15 14.23 4.48
C ASN A 139 -12.90 12.89 4.66
N GLU A 140 -12.59 11.87 3.86
CA GLU A 140 -13.19 10.54 3.96
C GLU A 140 -12.09 9.49 4.21
N ASN A 141 -12.17 8.79 5.32
CA ASN A 141 -11.23 7.73 5.69
C ASN A 141 -11.63 6.40 5.04
N VAL A 142 -11.58 6.34 3.70
CA VAL A 142 -12.04 5.18 2.92
C VAL A 142 -11.34 3.90 3.36
N GLY A 143 -10.01 3.93 3.49
CA GLY A 143 -9.22 2.78 3.88
C GLY A 143 -9.61 2.23 5.24
N GLU A 144 -9.67 3.08 6.25
CA GLU A 144 -10.05 2.72 7.61
C GLU A 144 -11.48 2.15 7.66
N ASN A 145 -12.43 2.84 7.05
CA ASN A 145 -13.83 2.40 7.01
C ASN A 145 -14.00 1.02 6.36
N ILE A 146 -13.23 0.72 5.30
CA ILE A 146 -13.24 -0.60 4.67
C ILE A 146 -12.68 -1.66 5.61
N TYR A 147 -11.56 -1.42 6.30
CA TYR A 147 -11.00 -2.35 7.27
C TYR A 147 -11.97 -2.63 8.42
N LEU A 148 -12.52 -1.60 9.02
CA LEU A 148 -13.51 -1.73 10.10
C LEU A 148 -14.73 -2.55 9.63
N ASN A 149 -15.21 -2.29 8.41
CA ASN A 149 -16.35 -2.99 7.84
C ASN A 149 -16.04 -4.50 7.61
N ILE A 150 -14.87 -4.82 7.05
CA ILE A 150 -14.46 -6.21 6.82
C ILE A 150 -14.31 -6.95 8.15
N ILE A 151 -13.65 -6.36 9.14
CA ILE A 151 -13.42 -6.98 10.46
C ILE A 151 -14.75 -7.21 11.18
N ASN A 152 -15.65 -6.22 11.17
CA ASN A 152 -16.97 -6.32 11.81
C ASN A 152 -17.87 -7.37 11.16
N ARG A 153 -17.66 -7.72 9.89
CA ARG A 153 -18.42 -8.76 9.17
C ARG A 153 -17.76 -10.13 9.20
N ALA A 154 -16.54 -10.23 9.70
CA ALA A 154 -15.83 -11.50 9.79
C ALA A 154 -16.58 -12.47 10.72
N LYS A 155 -16.69 -13.73 10.28
CA LYS A 155 -17.39 -14.79 11.05
C LYS A 155 -16.45 -15.89 11.52
N ASN A 156 -15.39 -16.16 10.77
CA ASN A 156 -14.51 -17.30 11.03
C ASN A 156 -13.12 -16.85 11.45
N TYR A 157 -12.46 -16.01 10.65
CA TYR A 157 -11.10 -15.55 10.92
C TYR A 157 -10.78 -14.18 10.32
N VAL A 158 -9.80 -13.50 10.93
CA VAL A 158 -9.16 -12.29 10.43
C VAL A 158 -7.66 -12.45 10.61
N TYR A 159 -6.89 -12.51 9.53
CA TYR A 159 -5.44 -12.65 9.55
C TYR A 159 -4.78 -11.43 8.95
N ILE A 160 -3.98 -10.74 9.74
CA ILE A 160 -3.33 -9.48 9.38
C ILE A 160 -1.83 -9.65 9.49
N PHE A 161 -1.11 -9.30 8.42
CA PHE A 161 0.32 -9.07 8.47
C PHE A 161 0.57 -7.57 8.39
N THR A 162 1.29 -7.01 9.33
CA THR A 162 1.63 -5.58 9.30
C THR A 162 3.03 -5.34 9.84
N PRO A 163 3.83 -4.49 9.17
CA PRO A 163 5.14 -4.13 9.68
C PRO A 163 5.05 -3.18 10.88
N TYR A 164 3.93 -2.44 10.97
CA TYR A 164 3.72 -1.42 11.99
C TYR A 164 2.30 -1.54 12.54
N LEU A 165 2.15 -2.15 13.69
CA LEU A 165 0.87 -2.21 14.38
C LEU A 165 0.69 -0.91 15.19
N ILE A 166 0.28 0.13 14.50
CA ILE A 166 -0.04 1.44 15.07
C ILE A 166 -1.47 1.74 14.65
N ILE A 167 -2.40 1.45 15.53
CA ILE A 167 -3.83 1.51 15.27
C ILE A 167 -4.48 2.55 16.18
N ASP A 168 -5.59 3.08 15.74
CA ASP A 168 -6.43 3.95 16.56
C ASP A 168 -7.31 3.16 17.54
N HIS A 169 -8.15 3.88 18.24
CA HIS A 169 -9.03 3.28 19.24
C HIS A 169 -10.15 2.46 18.60
N GLU A 170 -10.68 2.91 17.49
CA GLU A 170 -11.75 2.27 16.73
C GLU A 170 -11.30 0.91 16.22
N MET A 171 -10.12 0.83 15.63
CA MET A 171 -9.54 -0.42 15.14
C MET A 171 -9.24 -1.38 16.29
N LEU A 172 -8.71 -0.88 17.42
CA LEU A 172 -8.44 -1.69 18.61
C LEU A 172 -9.73 -2.33 19.14
N ILE A 173 -10.81 -1.54 19.26
CA ILE A 173 -12.13 -2.03 19.70
C ILE A 173 -12.67 -3.05 18.70
N CYS A 174 -12.59 -2.76 17.40
CA CYS A 174 -13.10 -3.63 16.35
C CYS A 174 -12.43 -5.01 16.37
N LEU A 175 -11.11 -5.07 16.43
CA LEU A 175 -10.34 -6.31 16.54
C LEU A 175 -10.64 -7.08 17.83
N SER A 176 -10.76 -6.35 18.95
CA SER A 176 -11.09 -6.93 20.24
C SER A 176 -12.50 -7.54 20.25
N ASN A 177 -13.48 -6.85 19.69
CA ASN A 177 -14.85 -7.32 19.62
C ASN A 177 -14.98 -8.54 18.70
N ALA A 178 -14.28 -8.54 17.54
CA ALA A 178 -14.24 -9.71 16.67
C ALA A 178 -13.70 -10.94 17.40
N ALA A 179 -12.56 -10.79 18.11
CA ALA A 179 -11.98 -11.89 18.88
C ALA A 179 -12.90 -12.37 20.00
N LYS A 180 -13.54 -11.46 20.77
CA LYS A 180 -14.53 -11.81 21.82
C LYS A 180 -15.78 -12.47 21.27
N SER A 181 -16.13 -12.19 20.02
CA SER A 181 -17.27 -12.83 19.32
C SER A 181 -16.92 -14.22 18.76
N GLY A 182 -15.71 -14.72 19.02
CA GLY A 182 -15.28 -16.05 18.58
C GLY A 182 -14.58 -16.10 17.22
N VAL A 183 -14.32 -14.95 16.58
CA VAL A 183 -13.53 -14.90 15.35
C VAL A 183 -12.04 -15.15 15.69
N ASP A 184 -11.37 -16.01 14.93
CA ASP A 184 -9.93 -16.25 15.08
C ASP A 184 -9.14 -15.07 14.51
N VAL A 185 -8.80 -14.10 15.37
CA VAL A 185 -8.05 -12.89 14.98
C VAL A 185 -6.56 -13.13 15.22
N ARG A 186 -5.77 -13.07 14.16
CA ARG A 186 -4.31 -13.23 14.20
C ARG A 186 -3.61 -12.05 13.56
N ILE A 187 -2.62 -11.50 14.27
CA ILE A 187 -1.77 -10.43 13.77
C ILE A 187 -0.33 -10.93 13.73
N VAL A 188 0.34 -10.72 12.62
CA VAL A 188 1.76 -11.08 12.44
C VAL A 188 2.55 -9.81 12.20
N THR A 189 3.57 -9.59 13.04
CA THR A 189 4.49 -8.46 12.96
C THR A 189 5.91 -8.95 12.62
N PRO A 190 6.84 -8.08 12.17
CA PRO A 190 8.21 -8.48 11.88
C PRO A 190 8.95 -9.03 13.12
N GLY A 191 9.72 -10.08 12.91
CA GLY A 191 10.71 -10.54 13.89
C GLY A 191 12.02 -9.74 13.85
N VAL A 192 12.34 -9.16 12.66
CA VAL A 192 13.47 -8.24 12.47
C VAL A 192 12.93 -6.91 11.97
N PRO A 193 12.77 -5.90 12.84
CA PRO A 193 12.21 -4.61 12.46
C PRO A 193 13.22 -3.75 11.68
N ASP A 194 12.70 -2.94 10.75
CA ASP A 194 13.48 -1.92 10.03
C ASP A 194 13.73 -0.66 10.87
N LYS A 195 12.81 -0.34 11.79
CA LYS A 195 12.84 0.85 12.66
C LYS A 195 12.54 0.49 14.11
N LYS A 196 13.56 0.49 14.94
CA LYS A 196 13.44 0.09 16.36
C LYS A 196 12.41 0.91 17.15
N ALA A 197 12.37 2.23 16.98
CA ALA A 197 11.41 3.09 17.71
C ALA A 197 9.96 2.78 17.32
N VAL A 198 9.69 2.58 16.03
CA VAL A 198 8.36 2.20 15.52
C VAL A 198 7.96 0.82 16.02
N TYR A 199 8.94 -0.09 16.13
CA TYR A 199 8.68 -1.43 16.65
C TYR A 199 8.32 -1.43 18.14
N LEU A 200 8.96 -0.59 18.96
CA LEU A 200 8.57 -0.41 20.37
C LEU A 200 7.13 0.12 20.47
N LEU A 201 6.74 1.05 19.61
CA LEU A 201 5.36 1.52 19.56
C LEU A 201 4.40 0.40 19.14
N THR A 202 4.76 -0.40 18.12
CA THR A 202 4.00 -1.60 17.73
C THR A 202 3.79 -2.54 18.91
N GLN A 203 4.82 -2.80 19.72
CA GLN A 203 4.72 -3.69 20.87
C GLN A 203 3.80 -3.14 21.98
N SER A 204 3.61 -1.83 22.10
CA SER A 204 2.70 -1.25 23.09
C SER A 204 1.24 -1.62 22.86
N TYR A 205 0.87 -1.98 21.63
CA TYR A 205 -0.47 -2.46 21.29
C TYR A 205 -0.69 -3.95 21.56
N TYR A 206 0.37 -4.72 21.88
CA TYR A 206 0.24 -6.16 22.07
C TYR A 206 -0.61 -6.48 23.30
N GLU A 207 -0.31 -5.86 24.44
CA GLU A 207 -0.97 -6.16 25.70
C GLU A 207 -2.50 -5.95 25.63
N PRO A 208 -3.03 -4.80 25.18
CA PRO A 208 -4.48 -4.59 25.11
C PRO A 208 -5.17 -5.56 24.13
N LEU A 209 -4.53 -5.92 23.03
CA LEU A 209 -5.08 -6.86 22.06
C LEU A 209 -5.08 -8.30 22.59
N LEU A 210 -3.97 -8.75 23.18
CA LEU A 210 -3.83 -10.09 23.78
C LEU A 210 -4.83 -10.31 24.91
N LYS A 211 -5.05 -9.32 25.78
CA LYS A 211 -6.05 -9.37 26.85
C LYS A 211 -7.48 -9.57 26.32
N ASN A 212 -7.74 -9.18 25.08
CA ASN A 212 -9.03 -9.30 24.42
C ASN A 212 -9.15 -10.53 23.52
N GLY A 213 -8.17 -11.44 23.51
CA GLY A 213 -8.21 -12.70 22.78
C GLY A 213 -7.64 -12.65 21.37
N VAL A 214 -7.10 -11.53 20.93
CA VAL A 214 -6.36 -11.44 19.66
C VAL A 214 -5.03 -12.18 19.82
N LYS A 215 -4.64 -12.97 18.82
CA LYS A 215 -3.37 -13.70 18.80
C LYS A 215 -2.32 -12.92 18.03
N ILE A 216 -1.16 -12.69 18.64
CA ILE A 216 -0.07 -11.94 18.01
C ILE A 216 1.14 -12.86 17.81
N PHE A 217 1.69 -12.83 16.60
CA PHE A 217 2.83 -13.61 16.20
C PHE A 217 3.94 -12.71 15.66
N GLN A 218 5.17 -13.18 15.74
CA GLN A 218 6.32 -12.54 15.11
C GLN A 218 6.83 -13.40 13.96
N TYR A 219 7.06 -12.79 12.82
CA TYR A 219 7.66 -13.43 11.67
C TYR A 219 9.18 -13.54 11.88
N THR A 220 9.61 -14.62 12.50
CA THR A 220 11.00 -14.82 12.92
C THR A 220 12.03 -14.83 11.78
N PRO A 221 11.71 -15.26 10.54
CA PRO A 221 12.68 -15.24 9.45
C PRO A 221 13.13 -13.83 9.04
N GLY A 222 12.37 -12.79 9.39
CA GLY A 222 12.75 -11.44 9.00
C GLY A 222 11.63 -10.40 9.05
N PHE A 223 11.54 -9.63 7.99
CA PHE A 223 10.54 -8.56 7.83
C PHE A 223 9.34 -9.06 7.04
N CYS A 224 8.14 -8.76 7.51
CA CYS A 224 6.91 -9.03 6.77
C CYS A 224 6.16 -7.71 6.53
N LEU A 225 5.82 -7.51 5.27
CA LEU A 225 4.94 -6.46 4.81
C LEU A 225 3.85 -7.13 4.00
N LEU A 226 2.65 -7.12 4.52
CA LEU A 226 1.47 -7.39 3.72
C LEU A 226 0.71 -6.08 3.69
N TYR A 227 0.48 -5.53 2.52
CA TYR A 227 -0.18 -4.24 2.36
C TYR A 227 -1.66 -4.36 2.71
N THR A 228 -1.95 -4.33 4.00
CA THR A 228 -3.32 -4.48 4.51
C THR A 228 -3.68 -3.46 5.59
N SER A 229 -2.77 -2.55 5.96
CA SER A 229 -3.16 -1.43 6.82
C SER A 229 -2.58 -0.12 6.28
N PRO A 230 -3.36 0.96 6.30
CA PRO A 230 -2.82 2.29 6.00
C PRO A 230 -1.68 2.57 6.98
N SER A 231 -0.53 2.94 6.43
CA SER A 231 0.56 3.45 7.24
C SER A 231 0.14 4.82 7.79
N PRO A 232 0.46 5.17 9.05
CA PRO A 232 0.25 6.54 9.55
C PRO A 232 0.92 7.62 8.70
N ARG A 233 1.78 7.23 7.74
CA ARG A 233 2.37 8.12 6.73
C ARG A 233 1.47 8.35 5.52
N ASP A 234 0.48 7.48 5.31
CA ASP A 234 -0.43 7.56 4.17
C ASP A 234 -1.69 8.37 4.51
N THR A 235 -1.94 8.62 5.80
CA THR A 235 -3.11 9.33 6.33
C THR A 235 -2.81 10.73 6.89
N ARG A 236 -1.61 11.28 6.65
CA ARG A 236 -1.25 12.64 7.07
C ARG A 236 -0.56 13.43 5.97
#